data_ad6a475ec11443bc0a8e2717179162ce
#
_entry.id   ad6a475ec11443bc0a8e2717179162ce
#
_cell.length_a   1.000
_cell.length_b   1.000
_cell.length_c   1.000
_cell.angle_alpha   90.00
_cell.angle_beta   90.00
_cell.angle_gamma   90.00
#
_symmetry.space_group_name_H-M   'P 1'
#
loop_
_entity.id
_entity.type
_entity.pdbx_description
1 polymer ?
#
loop_
_entity_poly.entity_id
_entity_poly.type
_entity_poly.pdbx_seq_one_letter_code
_entity_poly.pdbx_strand_id
1 'polypeptide(L)'
;MGLKPKEMLEQTQELINSQANFIVSQQLSSGAIPWYQGSITDPWDHVECAMALDFGGRFDEATSAYKWMCDTQNPDGSWYFSYLNDKAQDLTRDTNFSTYIATGMWFHYLITKDLDFLRYMWPTIEKGIHFALSLQQPGGEIYWGLNENDKVWPGAILTASSSTWLSIKYGVKIAKKLGLHRPDWDEASKKLAGAITEHPELFDRLDEDKSGHAMTWYYPILVGLIRAEKAEERILERWQDFIIDGWGCRCFTDRQSVCIAETCELILALARMGAEDRAKMMLDWTLQFRDSDGVFYREVYYPHREIRRAEMVPQCHEKNTWTSAAAILAIIALDKIKK
;
A
#
# COMPACT_ATOMS: atom_id res chain seq x y z
N MET A 1 25.35 5.24 -23.99
CA MET A 1 24.89 4.18 -24.90
C MET A 1 23.73 3.50 -24.19
N GLY A 2 22.48 3.72 -24.60
CA GLY A 2 21.31 3.15 -23.92
C GLY A 2 21.27 1.63 -24.09
N LEU A 3 20.76 0.91 -23.08
CA LEU A 3 20.54 -0.53 -23.14
C LEU A 3 19.56 -0.87 -24.27
N LYS A 4 19.70 -2.06 -24.85
CA LYS A 4 18.71 -2.54 -25.84
C LYS A 4 17.41 -2.91 -25.14
N PRO A 5 16.26 -2.82 -25.81
CA PRO A 5 14.95 -3.13 -25.19
C PRO A 5 14.89 -4.49 -24.48
N LYS A 6 15.56 -5.51 -25.02
CA LYS A 6 15.65 -6.85 -24.41
C LYS A 6 16.42 -6.84 -23.11
N GLU A 7 17.56 -6.15 -23.05
CA GLU A 7 18.40 -6.02 -21.84
C GLU A 7 17.66 -5.26 -20.73
N MET A 8 16.89 -4.23 -21.10
CA MET A 8 16.03 -3.51 -20.14
C MET A 8 14.92 -4.41 -19.55
N LEU A 9 14.31 -5.26 -20.38
CA LEU A 9 13.28 -6.20 -19.92
C LEU A 9 13.87 -7.26 -18.97
N GLU A 10 15.04 -7.81 -19.31
CA GLU A 10 15.76 -8.77 -18.47
C GLU A 10 16.12 -8.16 -17.11
N GLN A 11 16.66 -6.94 -17.08
CA GLN A 11 17.00 -6.24 -15.83
C GLN A 11 15.75 -5.94 -14.98
N THR A 12 14.65 -5.57 -15.61
CA THR A 12 13.39 -5.34 -14.91
C THR A 12 12.88 -6.63 -14.25
N GLN A 13 12.96 -7.75 -14.97
CA GLN A 13 12.55 -9.05 -14.44
C GLN A 13 13.47 -9.55 -13.31
N GLU A 14 14.78 -9.34 -13.43
CA GLU A 14 15.74 -9.66 -12.37
C GLU A 14 15.44 -8.85 -11.10
N LEU A 15 15.12 -7.56 -11.24
CA LEU A 15 14.75 -6.71 -10.12
C LEU A 15 13.47 -7.18 -9.43
N ILE A 16 12.43 -7.52 -10.18
CA ILE A 16 11.20 -8.09 -9.64
C ILE A 16 11.50 -9.41 -8.91
N ASN A 17 12.30 -10.28 -9.50
CA ASN A 17 12.64 -11.58 -8.92
C ASN A 17 13.41 -11.43 -7.60
N SER A 18 14.37 -10.50 -7.50
CA SER A 18 15.13 -10.28 -6.26
C SER A 18 14.22 -9.83 -5.12
N GLN A 19 13.30 -8.90 -5.39
CA GLN A 19 12.32 -8.45 -4.39
C GLN A 19 11.35 -9.58 -3.99
N ALA A 20 10.79 -10.31 -4.96
CA ALA A 20 9.87 -11.42 -4.69
C ALA A 20 10.55 -12.54 -3.88
N ASN A 21 11.79 -12.88 -4.21
CA ASN A 21 12.57 -13.88 -3.46
C ASN A 21 12.84 -13.42 -2.02
N PHE A 22 13.10 -12.13 -1.81
CA PHE A 22 13.24 -11.60 -0.45
C PHE A 22 11.94 -11.74 0.33
N ILE A 23 10.78 -11.36 -0.23
CA ILE A 23 9.47 -11.53 0.43
C ILE A 23 9.24 -13.01 0.80
N VAL A 24 9.45 -13.94 -0.15
CA VAL A 24 9.31 -15.39 0.09
C VAL A 24 10.24 -15.87 1.21
N SER A 25 11.48 -15.36 1.28
CA SER A 25 12.44 -15.74 2.33
C SER A 25 12.02 -15.31 3.74
N GLN A 26 11.13 -14.32 3.85
CA GLN A 26 10.60 -13.85 5.13
C GLN A 26 9.28 -14.53 5.50
N GLN A 27 8.56 -15.14 4.54
CA GLN A 27 7.26 -15.73 4.77
C GLN A 27 7.33 -16.91 5.75
N LEU A 28 6.43 -16.92 6.74
CA LEU A 28 6.30 -17.99 7.70
C LEU A 28 5.58 -19.21 7.09
N SER A 29 5.74 -20.38 7.69
CA SER A 29 5.04 -21.59 7.26
C SER A 29 3.51 -21.51 7.38
N SER A 30 3.00 -20.59 8.18
CA SER A 30 1.57 -20.25 8.28
C SER A 30 1.05 -19.47 7.08
N GLY A 31 1.93 -18.88 6.27
CA GLY A 31 1.60 -17.94 5.20
C GLY A 31 1.76 -16.47 5.59
N ALA A 32 1.92 -16.14 6.88
CA ALA A 32 2.16 -14.76 7.32
C ALA A 32 3.45 -14.19 6.69
N ILE A 33 3.41 -12.91 6.32
CA ILE A 33 4.58 -12.21 5.79
C ILE A 33 4.92 -11.07 6.76
N PRO A 34 5.90 -11.26 7.66
CA PRO A 34 6.37 -10.19 8.56
C PRO A 34 7.23 -9.18 7.78
N TRP A 35 7.45 -8.02 8.37
CA TRP A 35 8.34 -6.99 7.80
C TRP A 35 9.75 -7.54 7.51
N TYR A 36 10.27 -8.33 8.42
CA TYR A 36 11.48 -9.14 8.27
C TYR A 36 11.43 -10.28 9.28
N GLN A 37 12.33 -11.25 9.18
CA GLN A 37 12.34 -12.43 10.04
C GLN A 37 12.42 -12.05 11.53
N GLY A 38 11.42 -12.46 12.30
CA GLY A 38 11.31 -12.14 13.73
C GLY A 38 10.63 -10.79 14.04
N SER A 39 10.17 -10.06 13.02
CA SER A 39 9.38 -8.83 13.17
C SER A 39 7.88 -9.13 13.17
N ILE A 40 7.09 -8.06 13.28
CA ILE A 40 5.64 -8.12 13.20
C ILE A 40 5.15 -8.35 11.77
N THR A 41 3.96 -8.93 11.67
CA THR A 41 3.09 -8.92 10.49
C THR A 41 1.93 -7.98 10.77
N ASP A 42 1.72 -6.97 9.95
CA ASP A 42 0.48 -6.21 9.93
C ASP A 42 -0.33 -6.55 8.66
N PRO A 43 -1.67 -6.46 8.73
CA PRO A 43 -2.53 -6.89 7.61
C PRO A 43 -2.37 -6.07 6.33
N TRP A 44 -2.00 -4.79 6.41
CA TRP A 44 -1.85 -3.95 5.23
C TRP A 44 -0.64 -4.36 4.41
N ASP A 45 0.55 -4.30 5.01
CA ASP A 45 1.80 -4.66 4.35
C ASP A 45 1.82 -6.12 3.91
N HIS A 46 1.20 -7.01 4.72
CA HIS A 46 1.02 -8.41 4.39
C HIS A 46 0.24 -8.63 3.08
N VAL A 47 -0.91 -7.97 2.92
CA VAL A 47 -1.71 -8.07 1.69
C VAL A 47 -1.00 -7.40 0.51
N GLU A 48 -0.25 -6.31 0.74
CA GLU A 48 0.55 -5.68 -0.29
C GLU A 48 1.68 -6.61 -0.78
N CYS A 49 2.33 -7.31 0.15
CA CYS A 49 3.30 -8.35 -0.18
C CYS A 49 2.66 -9.50 -0.98
N ALA A 50 1.47 -9.95 -0.62
CA ALA A 50 0.75 -10.98 -1.37
C ALA A 50 0.44 -10.52 -2.82
N MET A 51 0.00 -9.27 -3.01
CA MET A 51 -0.16 -8.70 -4.36
C MET A 51 1.16 -8.67 -5.14
N ALA A 52 2.24 -8.27 -4.49
CA ALA A 52 3.56 -8.23 -5.12
C ALA A 52 4.04 -9.62 -5.53
N LEU A 53 3.79 -10.65 -4.70
CA LEU A 53 4.07 -12.05 -5.02
C LEU A 53 3.28 -12.52 -6.25
N ASP A 54 2.01 -12.15 -6.38
CA ASP A 54 1.22 -12.43 -7.59
C ASP A 54 1.87 -11.84 -8.84
N PHE A 55 2.28 -10.59 -8.80
CA PHE A 55 2.96 -9.93 -9.91
C PHE A 55 4.35 -10.50 -10.18
N GLY A 56 5.02 -11.04 -9.16
CA GLY A 56 6.29 -11.75 -9.25
C GLY A 56 6.16 -13.21 -9.69
N GLY A 57 4.93 -13.71 -9.95
CA GLY A 57 4.67 -15.09 -10.36
C GLY A 57 4.83 -16.13 -9.24
N ARG A 58 4.77 -15.73 -7.97
CA ARG A 58 4.84 -16.55 -6.76
C ARG A 58 3.43 -16.86 -6.24
N PHE A 59 2.63 -17.57 -7.06
CA PHE A 59 1.20 -17.76 -6.81
C PHE A 59 0.88 -18.63 -5.60
N ASP A 60 1.69 -19.63 -5.30
CA ASP A 60 1.48 -20.52 -4.15
C ASP A 60 1.72 -19.77 -2.85
N GLU A 61 2.77 -18.95 -2.81
CA GLU A 61 3.10 -18.11 -1.67
C GLU A 61 2.06 -17.00 -1.47
N ALA A 62 1.59 -16.36 -2.55
CA ALA A 62 0.51 -15.39 -2.50
C ALA A 62 -0.80 -16.02 -1.98
N THR A 63 -1.16 -17.20 -2.49
CA THR A 63 -2.33 -17.96 -2.03
C THR A 63 -2.22 -18.31 -0.54
N SER A 64 -1.03 -18.72 -0.08
CA SER A 64 -0.78 -19.00 1.33
C SER A 64 -0.97 -17.75 2.21
N ALA A 65 -0.50 -16.58 1.74
CA ALA A 65 -0.67 -15.31 2.42
C ALA A 65 -2.16 -14.93 2.54
N TYR A 66 -2.94 -15.04 1.47
CA TYR A 66 -4.37 -14.77 1.52
C TYR A 66 -5.14 -15.74 2.42
N LYS A 67 -4.73 -17.01 2.50
CA LYS A 67 -5.32 -17.98 3.44
C LYS A 67 -5.03 -17.60 4.89
N TRP A 68 -3.83 -17.12 5.19
CA TRP A 68 -3.51 -16.61 6.53
C TRP A 68 -4.46 -15.49 6.96
N MET A 69 -4.83 -14.58 6.06
CA MET A 69 -5.85 -13.56 6.34
C MET A 69 -7.21 -14.20 6.68
N CYS A 70 -7.63 -15.25 5.97
CA CYS A 70 -8.85 -15.96 6.28
C CYS A 70 -8.80 -16.62 7.66
N ASP A 71 -7.69 -17.26 8.00
CA ASP A 71 -7.53 -18.05 9.23
C ASP A 71 -7.39 -17.17 10.49
N THR A 72 -6.92 -15.92 10.33
CA THR A 72 -6.68 -14.99 11.44
C THR A 72 -7.75 -13.91 11.60
N GLN A 73 -8.78 -13.92 10.74
CA GLN A 73 -9.87 -12.94 10.82
C GLN A 73 -10.66 -13.06 12.13
N ASN A 74 -10.84 -11.93 12.82
CA ASN A 74 -11.69 -11.86 14.00
C ASN A 74 -13.17 -12.14 13.67
N PRO A 75 -13.98 -12.57 14.64
CA PRO A 75 -15.41 -12.84 14.42
C PRO A 75 -16.20 -11.65 13.88
N ASP A 76 -15.81 -10.41 14.23
CA ASP A 76 -16.42 -9.17 13.76
C ASP A 76 -16.00 -8.76 12.33
N GLY A 77 -15.07 -9.50 11.73
CA GLY A 77 -14.55 -9.25 10.38
C GLY A 77 -13.27 -8.43 10.32
N SER A 78 -12.80 -7.95 11.46
CA SER A 78 -11.54 -7.20 11.56
C SER A 78 -10.31 -8.09 11.64
N TRP A 79 -9.14 -7.45 11.65
CA TRP A 79 -7.87 -8.01 12.09
C TRP A 79 -7.28 -7.11 13.15
N TYR A 80 -6.44 -7.69 14.01
CA TYR A 80 -5.61 -6.92 14.93
C TYR A 80 -4.53 -6.15 14.18
N PHE A 81 -4.08 -5.04 14.75
CA PHE A 81 -3.12 -4.14 14.12
C PHE A 81 -1.78 -4.82 13.82
N SER A 82 -1.33 -5.73 14.70
CA SER A 82 -0.11 -6.48 14.45
C SER A 82 -0.10 -7.87 15.09
N TYR A 83 0.69 -8.75 14.49
CA TYR A 83 0.93 -10.12 14.94
C TYR A 83 2.43 -10.39 15.01
N LEU A 84 2.86 -11.18 15.98
CA LEU A 84 4.22 -11.70 16.08
C LEU A 84 4.17 -13.23 16.15
N ASN A 85 4.75 -13.91 15.17
CA ASN A 85 4.67 -15.37 15.03
C ASN A 85 3.21 -15.87 15.15
N ASP A 86 2.30 -15.27 14.38
CA ASP A 86 0.86 -15.56 14.33
C ASP A 86 0.07 -15.20 15.60
N LYS A 87 0.69 -14.60 16.59
CA LYS A 87 0.02 -14.16 17.81
C LYS A 87 -0.22 -12.67 17.78
N ALA A 88 -1.46 -12.27 18.02
CA ALA A 88 -1.83 -10.87 18.14
C ALA A 88 -0.95 -10.14 19.17
N GLN A 89 -0.42 -8.98 18.82
CA GLN A 89 0.42 -8.14 19.67
C GLN A 89 -0.31 -6.84 20.01
N ASP A 90 -0.70 -6.06 19.02
CA ASP A 90 -1.52 -4.87 19.19
C ASP A 90 -2.96 -5.22 18.81
N LEU A 91 -3.86 -5.16 19.77
CA LEU A 91 -5.25 -5.56 19.64
C LEU A 91 -6.15 -4.46 19.04
N THR A 92 -5.60 -3.32 18.66
CA THR A 92 -6.29 -2.31 17.87
C THR A 92 -6.80 -2.93 16.56
N ARG A 93 -7.97 -2.52 16.11
CA ARG A 93 -8.60 -3.03 14.88
C ARG A 93 -8.84 -1.87 13.92
N ASP A 94 -8.08 -1.85 12.85
CA ASP A 94 -8.07 -0.80 11.83
C ASP A 94 -9.05 -1.13 10.70
N THR A 95 -9.84 -0.16 10.27
CA THR A 95 -10.83 -0.33 9.18
C THR A 95 -10.18 -0.50 7.82
N ASN A 96 -9.06 0.19 7.56
CA ASN A 96 -8.31 0.01 6.33
C ASN A 96 -7.70 -1.40 6.25
N PHE A 97 -7.04 -1.85 7.30
CA PHE A 97 -6.47 -3.20 7.39
C PHE A 97 -7.55 -4.27 7.12
N SER A 98 -8.75 -4.02 7.64
CA SER A 98 -9.87 -4.95 7.49
C SER A 98 -10.46 -4.99 6.08
N THR A 99 -10.33 -3.93 5.30
CA THR A 99 -10.86 -3.87 3.93
C THR A 99 -9.83 -4.23 2.86
N TYR A 100 -8.53 -4.10 3.15
CA TYR A 100 -7.47 -4.18 2.13
C TYR A 100 -7.37 -5.54 1.45
N ILE A 101 -7.84 -6.61 2.12
CA ILE A 101 -8.00 -7.95 1.54
C ILE A 101 -8.84 -7.92 0.24
N ALA A 102 -9.82 -7.03 0.11
CA ALA A 102 -10.61 -6.89 -1.12
C ALA A 102 -9.76 -6.36 -2.29
N THR A 103 -8.82 -5.45 -2.01
CA THR A 103 -7.85 -4.96 -2.99
C THR A 103 -6.93 -6.10 -3.44
N GLY A 104 -6.32 -6.82 -2.50
CA GLY A 104 -5.44 -7.95 -2.81
C GLY A 104 -6.15 -9.01 -3.64
N MET A 105 -7.31 -9.46 -3.20
CA MET A 105 -8.08 -10.51 -3.89
C MET A 105 -8.60 -10.09 -5.26
N TRP A 106 -8.88 -8.80 -5.49
CA TRP A 106 -9.22 -8.33 -6.82
C TRP A 106 -8.04 -8.46 -7.79
N PHE A 107 -6.84 -8.06 -7.37
CA PHE A 107 -5.62 -8.20 -8.20
C PHE A 107 -5.22 -9.67 -8.38
N HIS A 108 -5.28 -10.48 -7.32
CA HIS A 108 -5.06 -11.93 -7.42
C HIS A 108 -5.97 -12.55 -8.49
N TYR A 109 -7.27 -12.26 -8.44
CA TYR A 109 -8.22 -12.73 -9.45
C TYR A 109 -7.90 -12.20 -10.85
N LEU A 110 -7.49 -10.94 -11.00
CA LEU A 110 -7.14 -10.39 -12.32
C LEU A 110 -5.93 -11.08 -12.96
N ILE A 111 -5.03 -11.61 -12.15
CA ILE A 111 -3.81 -12.29 -12.59
C ILE A 111 -4.09 -13.77 -12.83
N THR A 112 -4.60 -14.48 -11.83
CA THR A 112 -4.78 -15.94 -11.84
C THR A 112 -6.02 -16.41 -12.56
N LYS A 113 -7.08 -15.58 -12.63
CA LYS A 113 -8.44 -15.92 -13.09
C LYS A 113 -9.10 -17.01 -12.25
N ASP A 114 -8.58 -17.33 -11.06
CA ASP A 114 -9.12 -18.33 -10.16
C ASP A 114 -10.40 -17.81 -9.48
N LEU A 115 -11.54 -18.20 -10.07
CA LEU A 115 -12.86 -17.84 -9.56
C LEU A 115 -13.24 -18.65 -8.33
N ASP A 116 -12.73 -19.85 -8.19
CA ASP A 116 -13.07 -20.74 -7.07
C ASP A 116 -12.36 -20.26 -5.80
N PHE A 117 -11.10 -19.84 -5.91
CA PHE A 117 -10.41 -19.21 -4.79
C PHE A 117 -11.05 -17.85 -4.42
N LEU A 118 -11.44 -17.04 -5.40
CA LEU A 118 -12.17 -15.80 -5.13
C LEU A 118 -13.49 -16.06 -4.37
N ARG A 119 -14.20 -17.14 -4.73
CA ARG A 119 -15.43 -17.57 -4.05
C ARG A 119 -15.16 -18.08 -2.63
N TYR A 120 -14.05 -18.80 -2.45
CA TYR A 120 -13.59 -19.25 -1.14
C TYR A 120 -13.31 -18.07 -0.20
N MET A 121 -12.66 -17.01 -0.70
CA MET A 121 -12.28 -15.82 0.06
C MET A 121 -13.43 -14.82 0.27
N TRP A 122 -14.55 -14.99 -0.44
CA TRP A 122 -15.66 -14.02 -0.37
C TRP A 122 -16.18 -13.75 1.05
N PRO A 123 -16.44 -14.74 1.94
CA PRO A 123 -16.90 -14.48 3.29
C PRO A 123 -15.95 -13.60 4.11
N THR A 124 -14.65 -13.78 3.91
CA THR A 124 -13.59 -12.99 4.57
C THR A 124 -13.62 -11.54 4.09
N ILE A 125 -13.72 -11.32 2.78
CA ILE A 125 -13.84 -10.00 2.17
C ILE A 125 -15.12 -9.30 2.66
N GLU A 126 -16.23 -10.00 2.65
CA GLU A 126 -17.55 -9.46 3.03
C GLU A 126 -17.56 -8.99 4.49
N LYS A 127 -17.03 -9.80 5.41
CA LYS A 127 -16.95 -9.43 6.82
C LYS A 127 -16.00 -8.24 7.05
N GLY A 128 -14.84 -8.20 6.39
CA GLY A 128 -13.89 -7.09 6.51
C GLY A 128 -14.49 -5.75 6.07
N ILE A 129 -15.22 -5.74 4.95
CA ILE A 129 -15.93 -4.54 4.49
C ILE A 129 -17.07 -4.17 5.46
N HIS A 130 -17.84 -5.13 5.97
CA HIS A 130 -18.90 -4.87 6.93
C HIS A 130 -18.36 -4.27 8.23
N PHE A 131 -17.20 -4.73 8.73
CA PHE A 131 -16.56 -4.13 9.89
C PHE A 131 -16.27 -2.64 9.65
N ALA A 132 -15.64 -2.29 8.54
CA ALA A 132 -15.35 -0.90 8.23
C ALA A 132 -16.61 -0.04 8.09
N LEU A 133 -17.64 -0.56 7.40
CA LEU A 133 -18.91 0.15 7.20
C LEU A 133 -19.71 0.32 8.51
N SER A 134 -19.49 -0.51 9.51
CA SER A 134 -20.11 -0.34 10.84
C SER A 134 -19.61 0.92 11.55
N LEU A 135 -18.46 1.47 11.12
CA LEU A 135 -17.84 2.69 11.64
C LEU A 135 -18.04 3.91 10.73
N GLN A 136 -18.82 3.78 9.65
CA GLN A 136 -19.13 4.90 8.78
C GLN A 136 -20.05 5.91 9.47
N GLN A 137 -19.67 7.18 9.42
CA GLN A 137 -20.38 8.27 10.05
C GLN A 137 -21.41 8.92 9.12
N PRO A 138 -22.35 9.70 9.65
CA PRO A 138 -23.34 10.43 8.83
C PRO A 138 -22.72 11.37 7.78
N GLY A 139 -21.52 11.91 8.04
CA GLY A 139 -20.77 12.76 7.10
C GLY A 139 -20.14 11.97 5.95
N GLY A 140 -20.16 10.64 6.02
CA GLY A 140 -19.61 9.73 5.01
C GLY A 140 -18.21 9.22 5.32
N GLU A 141 -17.47 9.87 6.23
CA GLU A 141 -16.18 9.41 6.71
C GLU A 141 -16.30 8.08 7.46
N ILE A 142 -15.23 7.29 7.45
CA ILE A 142 -15.14 6.05 8.23
C ILE A 142 -14.12 6.28 9.34
N TYR A 143 -14.53 6.09 10.59
CA TYR A 143 -13.60 6.19 11.71
C TYR A 143 -12.51 5.12 11.61
N TRP A 144 -11.32 5.47 12.08
CA TRP A 144 -10.12 4.68 11.88
C TRP A 144 -10.21 3.26 12.43
N GLY A 145 -10.86 3.07 13.60
CA GLY A 145 -10.95 1.72 14.14
C GLY A 145 -11.45 1.65 15.58
N LEU A 146 -11.18 0.52 16.20
CA LEU A 146 -11.46 0.24 17.60
C LEU A 146 -10.16 -0.02 18.35
N ASN A 147 -10.07 0.47 19.59
CA ASN A 147 -8.97 0.11 20.48
C ASN A 147 -9.17 -1.30 21.09
N GLU A 148 -8.22 -1.75 21.88
CA GLU A 148 -8.23 -3.05 22.55
C GLU A 148 -9.44 -3.32 23.47
N ASN A 149 -10.13 -2.24 23.90
CA ASN A 149 -11.30 -2.29 24.79
C ASN A 149 -12.62 -2.07 24.00
N ASP A 150 -12.64 -2.30 22.69
CA ASP A 150 -13.79 -2.11 21.79
C ASP A 150 -14.29 -0.67 21.70
N LYS A 151 -13.51 0.32 22.11
CA LYS A 151 -13.88 1.72 22.00
C LYS A 151 -13.49 2.28 20.64
N VAL A 152 -14.44 2.95 20.01
CA VAL A 152 -14.22 3.62 18.72
C VAL A 152 -13.20 4.76 18.88
N TRP A 153 -12.24 4.83 17.98
CA TRP A 153 -11.39 6.00 17.77
C TRP A 153 -12.21 7.08 17.05
N PRO A 154 -12.48 8.23 17.68
CA PRO A 154 -13.44 9.22 17.14
C PRO A 154 -12.80 10.09 16.06
N GLY A 155 -12.25 9.51 15.03
CA GLY A 155 -11.63 10.25 13.93
C GLY A 155 -11.35 9.36 12.73
N ALA A 156 -11.28 9.99 11.56
CA ALA A 156 -10.93 9.35 10.30
C ALA A 156 -9.54 9.80 9.85
N ILE A 157 -8.76 8.90 9.26
CA ILE A 157 -7.45 9.16 8.69
C ILE A 157 -7.59 9.20 7.17
N LEU A 158 -7.10 10.25 6.51
CA LEU A 158 -7.28 10.45 5.06
C LEU A 158 -6.66 9.33 4.24
N THR A 159 -5.45 8.88 4.60
CA THR A 159 -4.76 7.77 3.93
C THR A 159 -5.56 6.48 4.06
N ALA A 160 -5.91 6.08 5.28
CA ALA A 160 -6.70 4.88 5.56
C ALA A 160 -8.07 4.92 4.86
N SER A 161 -8.76 6.05 4.92
CA SER A 161 -10.07 6.24 4.26
C SER A 161 -9.97 6.17 2.73
N SER A 162 -8.89 6.69 2.14
CA SER A 162 -8.64 6.59 0.70
C SER A 162 -8.45 5.14 0.26
N SER A 163 -7.64 4.38 1.00
CA SER A 163 -7.43 2.94 0.76
C SER A 163 -8.72 2.13 0.96
N THR A 164 -9.45 2.40 2.04
CA THR A 164 -10.76 1.78 2.33
C THR A 164 -11.75 2.02 1.19
N TRP A 165 -11.81 3.24 0.66
CA TRP A 165 -12.66 3.54 -0.49
C TRP A 165 -12.37 2.66 -1.70
N LEU A 166 -11.08 2.51 -2.07
CA LEU A 166 -10.68 1.65 -3.18
C LEU A 166 -11.01 0.19 -2.91
N SER A 167 -10.78 -0.28 -1.68
CA SER A 167 -11.07 -1.63 -1.23
C SER A 167 -12.56 -1.96 -1.33
N ILE A 168 -13.45 -1.06 -0.90
CA ILE A 168 -14.91 -1.20 -1.07
C ILE A 168 -15.28 -1.26 -2.56
N LYS A 169 -14.68 -0.40 -3.41
CA LYS A 169 -14.91 -0.44 -4.88
C LYS A 169 -14.50 -1.78 -5.49
N TYR A 170 -13.40 -2.37 -5.04
CA TYR A 170 -12.99 -3.70 -5.48
C TYR A 170 -13.89 -4.79 -4.90
N GLY A 171 -14.35 -4.67 -3.66
CA GLY A 171 -15.36 -5.56 -3.09
C GLY A 171 -16.66 -5.59 -3.91
N VAL A 172 -17.15 -4.43 -4.40
CA VAL A 172 -18.31 -4.35 -5.30
C VAL A 172 -18.02 -5.08 -6.64
N LYS A 173 -16.81 -4.93 -7.19
CA LYS A 173 -16.41 -5.65 -8.42
C LYS A 173 -16.35 -7.17 -8.20
N ILE A 174 -15.81 -7.60 -7.06
CA ILE A 174 -15.77 -9.02 -6.67
C ILE A 174 -17.20 -9.57 -6.52
N ALA A 175 -18.06 -8.88 -5.77
CA ALA A 175 -19.47 -9.27 -5.62
C ALA A 175 -20.13 -9.48 -6.98
N LYS A 176 -20.03 -8.48 -7.87
CA LYS A 176 -20.56 -8.58 -9.24
C LYS A 176 -20.00 -9.77 -10.02
N LYS A 177 -18.69 -10.05 -9.87
CA LYS A 177 -18.03 -11.18 -10.53
C LYS A 177 -18.56 -12.53 -10.03
N LEU A 178 -18.95 -12.59 -8.76
CA LEU A 178 -19.55 -13.78 -8.12
C LEU A 178 -21.07 -13.89 -8.34
N GLY A 179 -21.69 -12.96 -9.07
CA GLY A 179 -23.12 -12.92 -9.29
C GLY A 179 -23.92 -12.35 -8.12
N LEU A 180 -23.23 -11.67 -7.19
CA LEU A 180 -23.83 -11.00 -6.03
C LEU A 180 -24.05 -9.52 -6.30
N HIS A 181 -24.93 -8.89 -5.53
CA HIS A 181 -25.28 -7.48 -5.69
C HIS A 181 -25.17 -6.76 -4.35
N ARG A 182 -24.35 -5.68 -4.30
CA ARG A 182 -24.05 -4.91 -3.08
C ARG A 182 -24.24 -3.39 -3.31
N PRO A 183 -25.51 -2.95 -3.51
CA PRO A 183 -25.81 -1.53 -3.69
C PRO A 183 -25.52 -0.71 -2.43
N ASP A 184 -25.62 -1.31 -1.26
CA ASP A 184 -25.24 -0.76 0.03
C ASP A 184 -23.76 -0.33 0.06
N TRP A 185 -22.85 -1.16 -0.45
CA TRP A 185 -21.44 -0.82 -0.53
C TRP A 185 -21.15 0.27 -1.57
N ASP A 186 -21.88 0.26 -2.67
CA ASP A 186 -21.74 1.29 -3.71
C ASP A 186 -22.17 2.66 -3.17
N GLU A 187 -23.26 2.73 -2.39
CA GLU A 187 -23.69 3.94 -1.71
C GLU A 187 -22.69 4.39 -0.64
N ALA A 188 -22.23 3.49 0.21
CA ALA A 188 -21.25 3.77 1.24
C ALA A 188 -19.94 4.33 0.64
N SER A 189 -19.47 3.73 -0.46
CA SER A 189 -18.28 4.22 -1.15
C SER A 189 -18.47 5.61 -1.77
N LYS A 190 -19.68 5.95 -2.25
CA LYS A 190 -19.98 7.31 -2.75
C LYS A 190 -19.98 8.33 -1.63
N LYS A 191 -20.56 8.01 -0.46
CA LYS A 191 -20.52 8.87 0.72
C LYS A 191 -19.09 9.13 1.18
N LEU A 192 -18.27 8.06 1.26
CA LEU A 192 -16.85 8.20 1.63
C LEU A 192 -16.07 9.04 0.61
N ALA A 193 -16.29 8.85 -0.69
CA ALA A 193 -15.67 9.67 -1.73
C ALA A 193 -16.06 11.15 -1.59
N GLY A 194 -17.34 11.46 -1.36
CA GLY A 194 -17.82 12.81 -1.11
C GLY A 194 -17.16 13.43 0.13
N ALA A 195 -17.09 12.68 1.23
CA ALA A 195 -16.40 13.14 2.43
C ALA A 195 -14.92 13.50 2.13
N ILE A 196 -14.18 12.63 1.44
CA ILE A 196 -12.76 12.86 1.11
C ILE A 196 -12.56 14.07 0.20
N THR A 197 -13.43 14.27 -0.79
CA THR A 197 -13.22 15.28 -1.84
C THR A 197 -13.85 16.66 -1.52
N GLU A 198 -14.88 16.70 -0.68
CA GLU A 198 -15.67 17.89 -0.41
C GLU A 198 -15.55 18.37 1.05
N HIS A 199 -15.17 17.46 1.97
CA HIS A 199 -15.09 17.68 3.41
C HIS A 199 -13.75 17.26 4.01
N PRO A 200 -12.59 17.77 3.51
CA PRO A 200 -11.28 17.37 4.00
C PRO A 200 -11.10 17.64 5.51
N GLU A 201 -11.86 18.58 6.05
CA GLU A 201 -11.89 18.90 7.48
C GLU A 201 -12.40 17.75 8.36
N LEU A 202 -13.00 16.69 7.82
CA LEU A 202 -13.42 15.49 8.55
C LEU A 202 -12.26 14.55 8.90
N PHE A 203 -11.11 14.72 8.27
CA PHE A 203 -9.97 13.80 8.38
C PHE A 203 -8.82 14.39 9.18
N ASP A 204 -7.97 13.51 9.70
CA ASP A 204 -6.71 13.81 10.39
C ASP A 204 -6.87 14.77 11.60
N ARG A 205 -8.01 14.67 12.29
CA ARG A 205 -8.36 15.46 13.49
C ARG A 205 -7.85 14.88 14.81
N LEU A 206 -7.24 13.70 14.77
CA LEU A 206 -6.65 13.10 15.96
C LEU A 206 -5.46 13.94 16.41
N ASP A 207 -5.07 13.81 17.68
CA ASP A 207 -4.10 14.66 18.41
C ASP A 207 -2.73 14.82 17.71
N GLU A 208 -2.46 14.06 16.65
CA GLU A 208 -1.28 14.18 15.83
C GLU A 208 -1.59 14.84 14.49
N ASP A 209 -0.88 15.92 14.17
CA ASP A 209 -0.92 16.53 12.86
C ASP A 209 -0.33 15.57 11.79
N LYS A 210 -1.20 14.97 10.98
CA LYS A 210 -0.82 14.08 9.88
C LYS A 210 -0.44 14.83 8.60
N SER A 211 -0.54 16.16 8.57
CA SER A 211 -0.20 16.98 7.40
C SER A 211 1.27 16.84 6.99
N GLY A 212 2.14 16.51 7.96
CA GLY A 212 3.55 16.21 7.73
C GLY A 212 3.84 14.84 7.14
N HIS A 213 2.84 13.98 6.94
CA HIS A 213 3.01 12.61 6.44
C HIS A 213 2.78 12.53 4.93
N ALA A 214 3.71 11.92 4.19
CA ALA A 214 3.66 11.88 2.73
C ALA A 214 2.44 11.13 2.19
N MET A 215 2.03 10.03 2.82
CA MET A 215 0.86 9.28 2.39
C MET A 215 -0.41 10.13 2.40
N THR A 216 -0.59 11.04 3.35
CA THR A 216 -1.73 11.98 3.37
C THR A 216 -1.75 12.85 2.11
N TRP A 217 -0.59 13.17 1.56
CA TRP A 217 -0.46 13.99 0.37
C TRP A 217 -0.81 13.23 -0.92
N TYR A 218 -0.20 12.06 -1.19
CA TYR A 218 -0.34 11.38 -2.49
C TYR A 218 -1.42 10.29 -2.53
N TYR A 219 -1.84 9.73 -1.42
CA TYR A 219 -2.72 8.54 -1.38
C TYR A 219 -4.08 8.74 -2.06
N PRO A 220 -4.77 9.89 -1.91
CA PRO A 220 -6.02 10.15 -2.65
C PRO A 220 -5.85 10.12 -4.18
N ILE A 221 -4.64 10.43 -4.69
CA ILE A 221 -4.28 10.31 -6.11
C ILE A 221 -3.99 8.86 -6.46
N LEU A 222 -3.21 8.16 -5.62
CA LEU A 222 -2.86 6.75 -5.78
C LEU A 222 -4.11 5.88 -5.95
N VAL A 223 -5.13 6.09 -5.14
CA VAL A 223 -6.39 5.35 -5.27
C VAL A 223 -7.29 5.87 -6.39
N GLY A 224 -7.01 7.05 -6.94
CA GLY A 224 -7.73 7.67 -8.06
C GLY A 224 -9.02 8.38 -7.66
N LEU A 225 -9.13 8.86 -6.45
CA LEU A 225 -10.15 9.79 -5.99
C LEU A 225 -9.89 11.18 -6.55
N ILE A 226 -8.65 11.67 -6.44
CA ILE A 226 -8.22 12.95 -7.00
C ILE A 226 -7.53 12.68 -8.34
N ARG A 227 -7.92 13.40 -9.39
CA ARG A 227 -7.49 13.15 -10.78
C ARG A 227 -7.27 14.44 -11.55
N ALA A 228 -6.66 14.31 -12.73
CA ALA A 228 -6.43 15.37 -13.69
C ALA A 228 -5.76 16.61 -13.07
N GLU A 229 -6.25 17.80 -13.34
CA GLU A 229 -5.68 19.07 -12.89
C GLU A 229 -5.55 19.14 -11.35
N LYS A 230 -6.57 18.69 -10.61
CA LYS A 230 -6.52 18.66 -9.13
C LYS A 230 -5.43 17.74 -8.57
N ALA A 231 -5.10 16.65 -9.28
CA ALA A 231 -3.99 15.78 -8.88
C ALA A 231 -2.64 16.47 -9.13
N GLU A 232 -2.50 17.15 -10.25
CA GLU A 232 -1.30 17.92 -10.57
C GLU A 232 -1.07 19.06 -9.56
N GLU A 233 -2.10 19.86 -9.27
CA GLU A 233 -2.06 20.93 -8.27
C GLU A 233 -1.60 20.39 -6.91
N ARG A 234 -2.23 19.29 -6.44
CA ARG A 234 -1.92 18.68 -5.15
C ARG A 234 -0.48 18.14 -5.08
N ILE A 235 0.02 17.54 -6.16
CA ILE A 235 1.40 17.08 -6.21
C ILE A 235 2.39 18.25 -6.19
N LEU A 236 2.15 19.30 -6.97
CA LEU A 236 3.04 20.45 -7.05
C LEU A 236 3.06 21.28 -5.77
N GLU A 237 1.91 21.43 -5.09
CA GLU A 237 1.78 22.21 -3.86
C GLU A 237 2.78 21.80 -2.78
N ARG A 238 3.05 20.48 -2.64
CA ARG A 238 3.88 19.97 -1.56
C ARG A 238 5.13 19.20 -2.03
N TRP A 239 5.44 19.29 -3.32
CA TRP A 239 6.60 18.61 -3.90
C TRP A 239 7.90 18.92 -3.15
N GLN A 240 8.14 20.19 -2.85
CA GLN A 240 9.37 20.63 -2.17
C GLN A 240 9.43 20.20 -0.69
N ASP A 241 8.29 19.92 -0.07
CA ASP A 241 8.23 19.46 1.32
C ASP A 241 8.70 18.01 1.44
N PHE A 242 8.32 17.18 0.47
CA PHE A 242 8.52 15.74 0.55
C PHE A 242 9.64 15.20 -0.34
N ILE A 243 9.98 15.88 -1.43
CA ILE A 243 10.92 15.32 -2.39
C ILE A 243 12.34 15.82 -2.14
N ILE A 244 13.27 14.88 -2.08
CA ILE A 244 14.71 15.13 -2.08
C ILE A 244 15.25 14.72 -3.44
N ASP A 245 15.67 15.71 -4.22
CA ASP A 245 16.16 15.53 -5.59
C ASP A 245 17.25 14.47 -5.68
N GLY A 246 17.02 13.49 -6.54
CA GLY A 246 17.92 12.37 -6.78
C GLY A 246 17.94 11.30 -5.69
N TRP A 247 17.01 11.40 -4.70
CA TRP A 247 16.91 10.44 -3.61
C TRP A 247 15.53 9.79 -3.54
N GLY A 248 14.47 10.58 -3.39
CA GLY A 248 13.13 10.06 -3.27
C GLY A 248 12.23 10.89 -2.37
N CYS A 249 11.19 10.24 -1.83
CA CYS A 249 10.17 10.81 -0.98
C CYS A 249 10.51 10.61 0.51
N ARG A 250 10.38 11.66 1.30
CA ARG A 250 10.40 11.58 2.76
C ARG A 250 9.10 10.94 3.25
N CYS A 251 9.16 10.17 4.33
CA CYS A 251 7.97 9.73 5.06
C CYS A 251 7.30 10.92 5.78
N PHE A 252 8.11 11.75 6.45
CA PHE A 252 7.67 12.95 7.16
C PHE A 252 8.52 14.15 6.77
N THR A 253 7.91 15.35 6.76
CA THR A 253 8.57 16.60 6.38
C THR A 253 9.73 17.00 7.29
N ASP A 254 9.71 16.57 8.54
CA ASP A 254 10.73 16.86 9.58
C ASP A 254 11.86 15.83 9.64
N ARG A 255 11.74 14.69 8.94
CA ARG A 255 12.78 13.65 8.95
C ARG A 255 13.87 13.90 7.90
N GLN A 256 15.10 13.58 8.27
CA GLN A 256 16.27 13.64 7.37
C GLN A 256 16.52 12.27 6.70
N SER A 257 15.46 11.68 6.16
CA SER A 257 15.52 10.41 5.46
C SER A 257 14.50 10.38 4.34
N VAL A 258 14.75 9.55 3.33
CA VAL A 258 13.78 9.15 2.33
C VAL A 258 13.33 7.73 2.61
N CYS A 259 12.04 7.48 2.47
CA CYS A 259 11.46 6.15 2.56
C CYS A 259 11.30 5.58 1.15
N ILE A 260 11.92 4.44 0.89
CA ILE A 260 11.89 3.84 -0.45
C ILE A 260 10.51 3.25 -0.76
N ALA A 261 9.83 2.67 0.23
CA ALA A 261 8.47 2.18 0.06
C ALA A 261 7.52 3.31 -0.35
N GLU A 262 7.47 4.42 0.40
CA GLU A 262 6.62 5.56 0.06
C GLU A 262 7.04 6.26 -1.24
N THR A 263 8.33 6.23 -1.60
CA THR A 263 8.77 6.67 -2.92
C THR A 263 8.15 5.81 -4.02
N CYS A 264 8.10 4.48 -3.82
CA CYS A 264 7.46 3.56 -4.75
C CYS A 264 5.93 3.76 -4.84
N GLU A 265 5.26 4.01 -3.72
CA GLU A 265 3.83 4.34 -3.73
C GLU A 265 3.56 5.69 -4.42
N LEU A 266 4.42 6.70 -4.21
CA LEU A 266 4.33 7.94 -4.97
C LEU A 266 4.51 7.70 -6.47
N ILE A 267 5.39 6.78 -6.88
CA ILE A 267 5.53 6.35 -8.29
C ILE A 267 4.20 5.80 -8.82
N LEU A 268 3.50 4.98 -8.02
CA LEU A 268 2.15 4.49 -8.38
C LEU A 268 1.16 5.64 -8.58
N ALA A 269 1.17 6.64 -7.69
CA ALA A 269 0.31 7.83 -7.80
C ALA A 269 0.63 8.64 -9.08
N LEU A 270 1.92 8.90 -9.34
CA LEU A 270 2.38 9.61 -10.53
C LEU A 270 2.04 8.86 -11.82
N ALA A 271 2.24 7.55 -11.85
CA ALA A 271 1.87 6.69 -12.97
C ALA A 271 0.36 6.74 -13.23
N ARG A 272 -0.45 6.69 -12.18
CA ARG A 272 -1.90 6.73 -12.27
C ARG A 272 -2.43 8.06 -12.80
N MET A 273 -1.81 9.18 -12.47
CA MET A 273 -2.19 10.49 -12.99
C MET A 273 -1.62 10.79 -14.39
N GLY A 274 -0.81 9.90 -14.97
CA GLY A 274 -0.18 10.05 -16.27
C GLY A 274 1.14 10.86 -16.26
N ALA A 275 1.72 11.13 -15.10
CA ALA A 275 3.00 11.84 -14.95
C ALA A 275 4.20 10.87 -15.11
N GLU A 276 4.26 10.19 -16.25
CA GLU A 276 5.20 9.09 -16.50
C GLU A 276 6.67 9.48 -16.34
N ASP A 277 7.06 10.65 -16.83
CA ASP A 277 8.46 11.08 -16.77
C ASP A 277 8.91 11.29 -15.33
N ARG A 278 8.05 11.88 -14.48
CA ARG A 278 8.32 12.02 -13.04
C ARG A 278 8.37 10.66 -12.35
N ALA A 279 7.45 9.77 -12.68
CA ALA A 279 7.42 8.42 -12.12
C ALA A 279 8.69 7.62 -12.47
N LYS A 280 9.14 7.68 -13.73
CA LYS A 280 10.40 7.05 -14.17
C LYS A 280 11.63 7.67 -13.49
N MET A 281 11.67 9.00 -13.41
CA MET A 281 12.75 9.71 -12.72
C MET A 281 12.85 9.28 -11.25
N MET A 282 11.71 9.15 -10.56
CA MET A 282 11.68 8.69 -9.17
C MET A 282 12.16 7.24 -9.03
N LEU A 283 11.77 6.36 -9.95
CA LEU A 283 12.27 4.98 -9.95
C LEU A 283 13.80 4.95 -10.17
N ASP A 284 14.32 5.71 -11.13
CA ASP A 284 15.77 5.78 -11.38
C ASP A 284 16.55 6.25 -10.14
N TRP A 285 15.99 7.17 -9.35
CA TRP A 285 16.57 7.59 -8.09
C TRP A 285 16.63 6.49 -7.04
N THR A 286 15.60 5.63 -6.97
CA THR A 286 15.55 4.56 -5.98
C THR A 286 16.54 3.43 -6.28
N LEU A 287 16.88 3.20 -7.55
CA LEU A 287 17.73 2.07 -7.97
C LEU A 287 19.13 2.06 -7.32
N GLN A 288 19.63 3.21 -6.84
CA GLN A 288 20.91 3.30 -6.13
C GLN A 288 20.85 2.75 -4.69
N PHE A 289 19.66 2.54 -4.12
CA PHE A 289 19.46 2.17 -2.73
C PHE A 289 19.13 0.67 -2.55
N ARG A 290 19.88 -0.16 -3.25
CA ARG A 290 19.82 -1.62 -3.15
C ARG A 290 21.11 -2.16 -2.56
N ASP A 291 21.00 -3.29 -1.87
CA ASP A 291 22.18 -4.03 -1.43
C ASP A 291 22.80 -4.87 -2.55
N SER A 292 23.83 -5.66 -2.21
CA SER A 292 24.51 -6.55 -3.15
C SER A 292 23.60 -7.63 -3.75
N ASP A 293 22.51 -7.98 -3.07
CA ASP A 293 21.55 -8.99 -3.51
C ASP A 293 20.42 -8.38 -4.35
N GLY A 294 20.48 -7.07 -4.58
CA GLY A 294 19.52 -6.31 -5.36
C GLY A 294 18.25 -5.91 -4.58
N VAL A 295 18.19 -6.17 -3.27
CA VAL A 295 17.05 -5.86 -2.42
C VAL A 295 17.12 -4.42 -1.93
N PHE A 296 16.01 -3.70 -1.98
CA PHE A 296 15.93 -2.31 -1.53
C PHE A 296 16.01 -2.19 -0.01
N TYR A 297 16.72 -1.14 0.44
CA TYR A 297 16.63 -0.68 1.83
C TYR A 297 15.33 0.06 2.06
N ARG A 298 14.80 -0.01 3.30
CA ARG A 298 13.55 0.65 3.67
C ARG A 298 13.68 2.16 3.70
N GLU A 299 14.72 2.64 4.34
CA GLU A 299 14.92 4.05 4.64
C GLU A 299 16.39 4.43 4.46
N VAL A 300 16.63 5.59 3.88
CA VAL A 300 17.97 6.10 3.59
C VAL A 300 18.11 7.47 4.20
N TYR A 301 19.03 7.59 5.14
CA TYR A 301 19.36 8.85 5.81
C TYR A 301 20.34 9.66 4.97
N TYR A 302 20.08 10.96 4.83
CA TYR A 302 20.99 11.89 4.19
C TYR A 302 21.57 12.84 5.22
N PRO A 303 22.89 13.11 5.19
CA PRO A 303 23.51 14.05 6.09
C PRO A 303 23.08 15.49 5.76
N HIS A 304 23.20 16.40 6.73
CA HIS A 304 22.77 17.80 6.66
C HIS A 304 22.98 18.47 5.29
N ARG A 305 22.10 19.43 4.96
CA ARG A 305 21.99 20.17 3.67
C ARG A 305 23.29 20.72 3.07
N GLU A 306 24.42 20.71 3.79
CA GLU A 306 25.70 21.31 3.39
C GLU A 306 26.70 20.31 2.78
N ILE A 307 26.41 19.00 2.79
CA ILE A 307 27.33 18.00 2.23
C ILE A 307 27.02 17.80 0.74
N ARG A 308 28.05 17.90 -0.09
CA ARG A 308 27.93 17.67 -1.54
C ARG A 308 27.45 16.24 -1.80
N ARG A 309 26.53 16.08 -2.77
CA ARG A 309 25.88 14.81 -3.15
C ARG A 309 26.89 13.65 -3.37
N ALA A 310 28.11 13.94 -3.83
CA ALA A 310 29.15 12.94 -4.05
C ALA A 310 29.77 12.38 -2.76
N GLU A 311 29.52 12.99 -1.60
CA GLU A 311 30.09 12.61 -0.29
C GLU A 311 29.05 11.91 0.60
N MET A 312 27.81 11.76 0.09
CA MET A 312 26.71 11.13 0.81
C MET A 312 26.84 9.61 0.71
N VAL A 313 27.28 8.96 1.77
CA VAL A 313 27.16 7.50 1.92
C VAL A 313 25.77 7.22 2.54
N PRO A 314 24.86 6.56 1.84
CA PRO A 314 23.58 6.19 2.39
C PRO A 314 23.79 5.32 3.65
N GLN A 315 23.30 5.77 4.79
CA GLN A 315 23.20 4.91 5.97
C GLN A 315 21.90 4.11 5.84
N CYS A 316 22.02 2.95 5.22
CA CYS A 316 20.90 2.06 4.96
C CYS A 316 21.08 0.81 5.81
N HIS A 317 20.17 0.51 6.71
CA HIS A 317 20.37 -0.57 7.66
C HIS A 317 19.26 -1.62 7.68
N GLU A 318 18.09 -1.31 7.17
CA GLU A 318 16.93 -2.21 7.24
C GLU A 318 16.38 -2.50 5.84
N LYS A 319 16.06 -3.76 5.61
CA LYS A 319 15.27 -4.23 4.48
C LYS A 319 13.99 -4.81 5.01
N ASN A 320 12.86 -4.47 4.43
CA ASN A 320 11.59 -5.04 4.81
C ASN A 320 10.75 -5.45 3.59
N THR A 321 9.79 -6.32 3.85
CA THR A 321 8.93 -6.91 2.82
C THR A 321 8.03 -5.89 2.16
N TRP A 322 7.50 -4.89 2.92
CA TRP A 322 6.71 -3.79 2.37
C TRP A 322 7.48 -3.00 1.30
N THR A 323 8.74 -2.62 1.57
CA THR A 323 9.55 -1.91 0.56
C THR A 323 9.73 -2.73 -0.71
N SER A 324 9.99 -4.04 -0.56
CA SER A 324 10.11 -4.94 -1.71
C SER A 324 8.79 -5.07 -2.48
N ALA A 325 7.66 -5.11 -1.77
CA ALA A 325 6.34 -5.16 -2.38
C ALA A 325 6.02 -3.87 -3.15
N ALA A 326 6.16 -2.71 -2.51
CA ALA A 326 5.93 -1.42 -3.14
C ALA A 326 6.81 -1.23 -4.40
N ALA A 327 8.07 -1.68 -4.35
CA ALA A 327 8.97 -1.63 -5.51
C ALA A 327 8.47 -2.49 -6.68
N ILE A 328 8.03 -3.72 -6.43
CA ILE A 328 7.44 -4.57 -7.48
C ILE A 328 6.22 -3.88 -8.10
N LEU A 329 5.30 -3.37 -7.27
CA LEU A 329 4.09 -2.72 -7.74
C LEU A 329 4.38 -1.47 -8.58
N ALA A 330 5.35 -0.64 -8.16
CA ALA A 330 5.80 0.54 -8.90
C ALA A 330 6.37 0.18 -10.27
N ILE A 331 7.25 -0.83 -10.33
CA ILE A 331 7.86 -1.31 -11.57
C ILE A 331 6.77 -1.81 -12.55
N ILE A 332 5.83 -2.63 -12.08
CA ILE A 332 4.73 -3.18 -12.87
C ILE A 332 3.81 -2.06 -13.38
N ALA A 333 3.52 -1.04 -12.58
CA ALA A 333 2.71 0.09 -13.01
C ALA A 333 3.36 0.83 -14.19
N LEU A 334 4.67 1.06 -14.14
CA LEU A 334 5.40 1.71 -15.23
C LEU A 334 5.55 0.86 -16.49
N ASP A 335 5.58 -0.48 -16.36
CA ASP A 335 5.63 -1.37 -17.54
C ASP A 335 4.29 -1.43 -18.28
N LYS A 336 3.16 -1.34 -17.56
CA LYS A 336 1.81 -1.32 -18.16
C LYS A 336 1.52 -0.06 -18.96
N ILE A 337 2.17 1.05 -18.68
CA ILE A 337 2.02 2.32 -19.42
C ILE A 337 2.64 2.21 -20.81
N LYS A 338 3.62 1.31 -21.02
CA LYS A 338 4.30 1.10 -22.31
C LYS A 338 3.49 0.26 -23.31
N LYS A 339 2.37 -0.32 -22.90
CA LYS A 339 1.47 -1.17 -23.72
C LYS A 339 0.13 -0.51 -23.98
#